data_70251b5b87cd0edb9b9ecf83b8698391
#
_entry.id   70251b5b87cd0edb9b9ecf83b8698391
#
_cell.length_a   1.000
_cell.length_b   1.000
_cell.length_c   1.000
_cell.angle_alpha   90.00
_cell.angle_beta   90.00
_cell.angle_gamma   90.00
#
_symmetry.space_group_name_H-M   'P 1'
#
loop_
_entity.id
_entity.type
_entity.pdbx_description
1 polymer ?
#
loop_
_entity_poly.entity_id
_entity_poly.type
_entity_poly.pdbx_seq_one_letter_code
_entity_poly.pdbx_strand_id
1 'polypeptide(L)'
;MAAGTRVRVGHTIAAHRSLLGVAAALVGAVVGAAAVLFNLAIRAWTWVSTGVEEYTTHIGQAHGLWGWSPWLFLLLSPAIAGFIYGPLIQRFAPSAKGHGIPEVMLAVRRKGGRIPGRVAVVKILASALTIGSGGSAGREGPIVQVGASLGSTIASWMHMPVSRVVLLATCGSAAGIAATFHAPLAGAVFALEVILVEFTAETFGFVVLSAVTSSIVARVLQGDEMVVRVADNLTFASMSDMWWVALLGLVAGLCGLAFSKILYSSEDFIDWVWARTRLPEWARPGILGLFLGAGLVAFPYMYGSGYPLEEQAIAGSYSIGFLLALMIGRALYTSFTIGMGGSGGVFAPTLFIGAMAGGAYGMLLSPLTNSPVGVFAVVGMGAAFAGAARAPMTAVLIIVEMTGQFSLILPMMLAVVIATGASRFLTRATIYTEKLRRRGDVLDDPVEGTLLGTRAASQWMTPAPEVLVSSRSVASALSALRRTKETALPVVDEEGRFTGLVSSLRLAELTQEDGSLDSPMSELPLIDEAVTASALPSEVLGALRRTGLQALPVVDVDRRVVGWVSERDLVDRMY
;
A
#
# COMPACT_ATOMS: atom_id res chain seq x y z
N MET A 1 11.42 -34.53 -14.48
CA MET A 1 11.39 -33.79 -15.77
C MET A 1 10.48 -32.53 -15.74
N ALA A 2 9.27 -32.56 -15.21
CA ALA A 2 8.36 -31.39 -15.22
C ALA A 2 8.85 -30.13 -14.45
N ALA A 3 9.56 -30.28 -13.35
CA ALA A 3 10.06 -29.15 -12.57
C ALA A 3 11.19 -28.36 -13.27
N GLY A 4 12.15 -29.05 -13.89
CA GLY A 4 13.24 -28.41 -14.62
C GLY A 4 12.77 -27.64 -15.86
N THR A 5 11.71 -28.12 -16.53
CA THR A 5 11.12 -27.45 -17.68
C THR A 5 10.40 -26.16 -17.26
N ARG A 6 9.68 -26.16 -16.14
CA ARG A 6 9.01 -24.96 -15.62
C ARG A 6 9.98 -23.87 -15.21
N VAL A 7 11.10 -24.22 -14.57
CA VAL A 7 12.16 -23.26 -14.21
C VAL A 7 12.77 -22.61 -15.46
N ARG A 8 13.07 -23.39 -16.50
CA ARG A 8 13.59 -22.85 -17.78
C ARG A 8 12.57 -21.92 -18.45
N VAL A 9 11.30 -22.30 -18.51
CA VAL A 9 10.24 -21.46 -19.10
C VAL A 9 10.09 -20.14 -18.31
N GLY A 10 10.09 -20.18 -16.99
CA GLY A 10 9.99 -18.98 -16.15
C GLY A 10 11.17 -18.03 -16.35
N HIS A 11 12.41 -18.54 -16.44
CA HIS A 11 13.59 -17.72 -16.75
C HIS A 11 13.55 -17.14 -18.17
N THR A 12 13.07 -17.90 -19.15
CA THR A 12 12.92 -17.40 -20.53
C THR A 12 11.89 -16.28 -20.61
N ILE A 13 10.72 -16.42 -19.95
CA ILE A 13 9.70 -15.37 -19.89
C ILE A 13 10.23 -14.13 -19.17
N ALA A 14 10.95 -14.31 -18.07
CA ALA A 14 11.55 -13.21 -17.31
C ALA A 14 12.62 -12.43 -18.10
N ALA A 15 13.32 -13.07 -19.01
CA ALA A 15 14.37 -12.47 -19.84
C ALA A 15 13.82 -11.71 -21.07
N HIS A 16 12.65 -12.12 -21.59
CA HIS A 16 12.07 -11.53 -22.80
C HIS A 16 10.94 -10.57 -22.46
N ARG A 17 11.11 -9.27 -22.77
CA ARG A 17 10.12 -8.21 -22.48
C ARG A 17 8.73 -8.49 -23.06
N SER A 18 8.65 -9.04 -24.27
CA SER A 18 7.39 -9.40 -24.92
C SER A 18 6.60 -10.46 -24.14
N LEU A 19 7.28 -11.52 -23.68
CA LEU A 19 6.65 -12.58 -22.90
C LEU A 19 6.24 -12.10 -21.50
N LEU A 20 7.00 -11.19 -20.90
CA LEU A 20 6.64 -10.56 -19.64
C LEU A 20 5.40 -9.67 -19.79
N GLY A 21 5.27 -8.96 -20.94
CA GLY A 21 4.06 -8.21 -21.30
C GLY A 21 2.83 -9.12 -21.39
N VAL A 22 2.96 -10.28 -22.03
CA VAL A 22 1.87 -11.29 -22.08
C VAL A 22 1.50 -11.77 -20.68
N ALA A 23 2.48 -12.01 -19.80
CA ALA A 23 2.23 -12.41 -18.42
C ALA A 23 1.50 -11.30 -17.63
N ALA A 24 1.88 -10.02 -17.81
CA ALA A 24 1.21 -8.87 -17.19
C ALA A 24 -0.24 -8.73 -17.68
N ALA A 25 -0.49 -8.88 -19.00
CA ALA A 25 -1.84 -8.88 -19.56
C ALA A 25 -2.68 -10.06 -19.03
N LEU A 26 -2.10 -11.26 -18.92
CA LEU A 26 -2.78 -12.42 -18.33
C LEU A 26 -3.16 -12.15 -16.86
N VAL A 27 -2.26 -11.59 -16.07
CA VAL A 27 -2.56 -11.17 -14.70
C VAL A 27 -3.72 -10.18 -14.69
N GLY A 28 -3.70 -9.17 -15.58
CA GLY A 28 -4.78 -8.21 -15.74
C GLY A 28 -6.12 -8.88 -16.02
N ALA A 29 -6.17 -9.80 -16.99
CA ALA A 29 -7.39 -10.50 -17.36
C ALA A 29 -7.96 -11.37 -16.22
N VAL A 30 -7.09 -12.13 -15.54
CA VAL A 30 -7.49 -12.98 -14.40
C VAL A 30 -7.99 -12.13 -13.23
N VAL A 31 -7.33 -11.02 -12.94
CA VAL A 31 -7.74 -10.12 -11.85
C VAL A 31 -9.02 -9.38 -12.21
N GLY A 32 -9.21 -8.96 -13.48
CA GLY A 32 -10.46 -8.37 -13.96
C GLY A 32 -11.65 -9.32 -13.76
N ALA A 33 -11.50 -10.59 -14.16
CA ALA A 33 -12.53 -11.61 -13.91
C ALA A 33 -12.76 -11.86 -12.41
N ALA A 34 -11.70 -11.86 -11.59
CA ALA A 34 -11.83 -12.02 -10.14
C ALA A 34 -12.53 -10.82 -9.48
N ALA A 35 -12.35 -9.59 -9.99
CA ALA A 35 -13.05 -8.39 -9.51
C ALA A 35 -14.55 -8.47 -9.81
N VAL A 36 -14.92 -8.96 -11.01
CA VAL A 36 -16.32 -9.23 -11.39
C VAL A 36 -16.93 -10.26 -10.45
N LEU A 37 -16.26 -11.40 -10.24
CA LEU A 37 -16.70 -12.43 -9.32
C LEU A 37 -16.89 -11.91 -7.89
N PHE A 38 -15.97 -11.07 -7.43
CA PHE A 38 -16.05 -10.46 -6.11
C PHE A 38 -17.26 -9.52 -5.98
N ASN A 39 -17.52 -8.70 -7.00
CA ASN A 39 -18.70 -7.84 -7.02
C ASN A 39 -20.00 -8.64 -7.02
N LEU A 40 -20.07 -9.70 -7.84
CA LEU A 40 -21.21 -10.63 -7.84
C LEU A 40 -21.39 -11.31 -6.48
N ALA A 41 -20.32 -11.70 -5.81
CA ALA A 41 -20.39 -12.31 -4.48
C ALA A 41 -20.92 -11.31 -3.42
N ILE A 42 -20.54 -10.03 -3.49
CA ILE A 42 -21.10 -8.98 -2.62
C ILE A 42 -22.60 -8.83 -2.88
N ARG A 43 -23.02 -8.66 -4.15
CA ARG A 43 -24.44 -8.51 -4.53
C ARG A 43 -25.26 -9.72 -4.11
N ALA A 44 -24.76 -10.94 -4.37
CA ALA A 44 -25.42 -12.17 -3.98
C ALA A 44 -25.64 -12.27 -2.47
N TRP A 45 -24.63 -11.91 -1.66
CA TRP A 45 -24.77 -11.92 -0.21
C TRP A 45 -25.68 -10.80 0.31
N THR A 46 -25.62 -9.60 -0.30
CA THR A 46 -26.57 -8.51 -0.03
C THR A 46 -28.00 -8.97 -0.32
N TRP A 47 -28.23 -9.63 -1.46
CA TRP A 47 -29.53 -10.18 -1.81
C TRP A 47 -30.01 -11.25 -0.83
N VAL A 48 -29.15 -12.20 -0.43
CA VAL A 48 -29.46 -13.20 0.62
C VAL A 48 -29.84 -12.52 1.94
N SER A 49 -29.14 -11.43 2.30
CA SER A 49 -29.37 -10.74 3.56
C SER A 49 -30.63 -9.87 3.53
N THR A 50 -30.89 -9.14 2.43
CA THR A 50 -31.85 -8.03 2.38
C THR A 50 -33.01 -8.25 1.41
N GLY A 51 -32.87 -9.20 0.48
CA GLY A 51 -33.83 -9.42 -0.62
C GLY A 51 -33.63 -8.50 -1.82
N VAL A 52 -32.63 -7.57 -1.77
CA VAL A 52 -32.28 -6.65 -2.87
C VAL A 52 -30.77 -6.66 -3.12
N GLU A 53 -30.35 -6.37 -4.33
CA GLU A 53 -28.91 -6.37 -4.69
C GLU A 53 -28.16 -5.14 -4.17
N GLU A 54 -28.85 -4.00 -4.00
CA GLU A 54 -28.30 -2.75 -3.49
C GLU A 54 -29.24 -2.18 -2.41
N TYR A 55 -28.86 -2.33 -1.15
CA TYR A 55 -29.72 -1.94 -0.03
C TYR A 55 -29.86 -0.42 0.15
N THR A 56 -28.79 0.34 -0.12
CA THR A 56 -28.77 1.78 0.14
C THR A 56 -29.74 2.59 -0.74
N THR A 57 -30.18 2.03 -1.87
CA THR A 57 -31.23 2.60 -2.72
C THR A 57 -32.64 2.20 -2.31
N HIS A 58 -32.77 1.21 -1.41
CA HIS A 58 -34.06 0.60 -0.99
C HIS A 58 -34.24 0.65 0.54
N ILE A 59 -33.66 1.66 1.21
CA ILE A 59 -33.75 1.81 2.68
C ILE A 59 -35.21 1.91 3.11
N GLY A 60 -35.60 1.04 4.04
CA GLY A 60 -36.97 0.98 4.56
C GLY A 60 -37.96 0.17 3.71
N GLN A 61 -37.56 -0.29 2.50
CA GLN A 61 -38.41 -1.10 1.61
C GLN A 61 -38.04 -2.59 1.60
N ALA A 62 -36.79 -2.92 1.95
CA ALA A 62 -36.30 -4.30 1.97
C ALA A 62 -36.79 -5.05 3.22
N HIS A 63 -37.22 -6.28 3.06
CA HIS A 63 -37.80 -7.13 4.13
C HIS A 63 -37.01 -8.42 4.38
N GLY A 64 -35.86 -8.60 3.72
CA GLY A 64 -35.09 -9.85 3.72
C GLY A 64 -35.77 -10.97 2.92
N LEU A 65 -35.03 -12.02 2.57
CA LEU A 65 -35.53 -13.16 1.78
C LEU A 65 -36.66 -13.92 2.47
N TRP A 66 -36.70 -13.90 3.79
CA TRP A 66 -37.64 -14.74 4.57
C TRP A 66 -38.87 -13.93 5.05
N GLY A 67 -39.10 -12.74 4.50
CA GLY A 67 -40.18 -11.85 4.96
C GLY A 67 -40.04 -11.43 6.42
N TRP A 68 -38.81 -11.44 6.96
CA TRP A 68 -38.54 -11.03 8.32
C TRP A 68 -38.82 -9.54 8.49
N SER A 69 -39.08 -9.13 9.72
CA SER A 69 -39.24 -7.71 10.03
C SER A 69 -38.01 -6.92 9.54
N PRO A 70 -38.20 -5.72 8.93
CA PRO A 70 -37.10 -4.97 8.29
C PRO A 70 -35.89 -4.72 9.18
N TRP A 71 -36.06 -4.66 10.49
CA TRP A 71 -34.98 -4.47 11.44
C TRP A 71 -34.23 -5.78 11.81
N LEU A 72 -34.88 -6.95 11.70
CA LEU A 72 -34.31 -8.20 12.18
C LEU A 72 -33.16 -8.70 11.29
N PHE A 73 -33.27 -8.56 9.96
CA PHE A 73 -32.18 -8.92 9.07
C PHE A 73 -30.98 -7.96 9.20
N LEU A 74 -31.22 -6.66 9.43
CA LEU A 74 -30.15 -5.70 9.70
C LEU A 74 -29.40 -6.05 10.98
N LEU A 75 -30.11 -6.49 12.01
CA LEU A 75 -29.50 -6.89 13.29
C LEU A 75 -28.68 -8.17 13.17
N LEU A 76 -29.20 -9.21 12.50
CA LEU A 76 -28.63 -10.55 12.53
C LEU A 76 -27.61 -10.80 11.41
N SER A 77 -27.77 -10.18 10.24
CA SER A 77 -26.92 -10.46 9.08
C SER A 77 -25.42 -10.25 9.35
N PRO A 78 -24.95 -9.16 9.98
CA PRO A 78 -23.54 -8.96 10.29
C PRO A 78 -22.99 -10.03 11.26
N ALA A 79 -23.83 -10.46 12.21
CA ALA A 79 -23.44 -11.48 13.18
C ALA A 79 -23.29 -12.86 12.53
N ILE A 80 -24.27 -13.28 11.71
CA ILE A 80 -24.24 -14.55 10.97
C ILE A 80 -23.02 -14.59 10.05
N ALA A 81 -22.82 -13.54 9.26
CA ALA A 81 -21.65 -13.43 8.40
C ALA A 81 -20.34 -13.49 9.21
N GLY A 82 -20.28 -12.80 10.35
CA GLY A 82 -19.12 -12.78 11.25
C GLY A 82 -18.74 -14.16 11.77
N PHE A 83 -19.72 -14.99 12.15
CA PHE A 83 -19.49 -16.38 12.54
C PHE A 83 -19.04 -17.29 11.40
N ILE A 84 -19.28 -16.91 10.14
CA ILE A 84 -18.81 -17.64 8.96
C ILE A 84 -17.39 -17.22 8.60
N TYR A 85 -17.13 -15.90 8.42
CA TYR A 85 -15.83 -15.45 7.95
C TYR A 85 -14.76 -15.40 9.05
N GLY A 86 -15.13 -15.29 10.33
CA GLY A 86 -14.17 -15.31 11.44
C GLY A 86 -13.31 -16.57 11.45
N PRO A 87 -13.89 -17.78 11.53
CA PRO A 87 -13.14 -19.03 11.42
C PRO A 87 -12.41 -19.18 10.09
N LEU A 88 -13.03 -18.75 8.96
CA LEU A 88 -12.44 -18.81 7.63
C LEU A 88 -11.11 -18.04 7.55
N ILE A 89 -11.09 -16.80 8.04
CA ILE A 89 -9.88 -15.96 8.08
C ILE A 89 -8.84 -16.61 8.99
N GLN A 90 -9.22 -16.96 10.22
CA GLN A 90 -8.24 -17.44 11.21
C GLN A 90 -7.57 -18.73 10.78
N ARG A 91 -8.30 -19.67 10.16
CA ARG A 91 -7.77 -20.99 9.79
C ARG A 91 -6.98 -20.98 8.49
N PHE A 92 -7.42 -20.22 7.47
CA PHE A 92 -6.89 -20.36 6.11
C PHE A 92 -6.01 -19.18 5.67
N ALA A 93 -6.31 -17.95 6.09
CA ALA A 93 -5.54 -16.77 5.70
C ALA A 93 -5.66 -15.63 6.73
N PRO A 94 -4.90 -15.65 7.83
CA PRO A 94 -4.93 -14.57 8.84
C PRO A 94 -4.62 -13.18 8.27
N SER A 95 -3.84 -13.09 7.19
CA SER A 95 -3.54 -11.85 6.47
C SER A 95 -4.74 -11.25 5.70
N ALA A 96 -5.86 -11.98 5.58
CA ALA A 96 -7.09 -11.47 4.99
C ALA A 96 -7.91 -10.60 5.96
N LYS A 97 -7.58 -10.53 7.26
CA LYS A 97 -8.19 -9.64 8.26
C LYS A 97 -7.90 -8.17 7.95
N GLY A 98 -8.92 -7.30 8.04
CA GLY A 98 -8.76 -5.86 7.88
C GLY A 98 -8.68 -5.41 6.41
N HIS A 99 -8.01 -4.26 6.18
CA HIS A 99 -8.12 -3.56 4.89
C HIS A 99 -7.19 -4.05 3.75
N GLY A 100 -6.22 -4.92 4.02
CA GLY A 100 -5.45 -5.66 3.02
C GLY A 100 -4.26 -4.93 2.38
N ILE A 101 -4.33 -3.65 2.12
CA ILE A 101 -3.26 -2.86 1.46
C ILE A 101 -1.92 -2.94 2.21
N PRO A 102 -1.84 -2.78 3.56
CA PRO A 102 -0.58 -2.91 4.29
C PRO A 102 0.10 -4.26 4.11
N GLU A 103 -0.68 -5.34 4.04
CA GLU A 103 -0.14 -6.69 3.82
C GLU A 103 0.51 -6.82 2.45
N VAL A 104 -0.07 -6.16 1.43
CA VAL A 104 0.51 -6.12 0.08
C VAL A 104 1.77 -5.27 0.06
N MET A 105 1.76 -4.08 0.69
CA MET A 105 2.94 -3.22 0.83
C MET A 105 4.10 -3.97 1.49
N LEU A 106 3.84 -4.66 2.59
CA LEU A 106 4.84 -5.46 3.30
C LEU A 106 5.38 -6.61 2.43
N ALA A 107 4.48 -7.32 1.72
CA ALA A 107 4.87 -8.42 0.86
C ALA A 107 5.73 -7.96 -0.32
N VAL A 108 5.35 -6.88 -0.99
CA VAL A 108 6.07 -6.33 -2.16
C VAL A 108 7.42 -5.75 -1.75
N ARG A 109 7.47 -4.94 -0.69
CA ARG A 109 8.69 -4.23 -0.30
C ARG A 109 9.69 -5.09 0.50
N ARG A 110 9.22 -6.04 1.34
CA ARG A 110 10.10 -6.79 2.26
C ARG A 110 10.07 -8.32 2.10
N LYS A 111 9.04 -8.90 1.46
CA LYS A 111 8.87 -10.36 1.34
C LYS A 111 8.99 -10.88 -0.09
N GLY A 112 9.65 -10.12 -0.98
CA GLY A 112 9.86 -10.52 -2.37
C GLY A 112 8.58 -10.75 -3.18
N GLY A 113 7.49 -10.03 -2.84
CA GLY A 113 6.22 -10.09 -3.54
C GLY A 113 5.42 -11.37 -3.35
N ARG A 114 5.82 -12.27 -2.46
CA ARG A 114 5.20 -13.59 -2.29
C ARG A 114 3.95 -13.52 -1.41
N ILE A 115 2.79 -13.73 -2.02
CA ILE A 115 1.48 -13.80 -1.37
C ILE A 115 0.80 -15.11 -1.82
N PRO A 116 0.46 -16.02 -0.88
CA PRO A 116 -0.17 -17.30 -1.24
C PRO A 116 -1.54 -17.12 -1.91
N GLY A 117 -1.84 -17.91 -2.96
CA GLY A 117 -3.09 -17.82 -3.72
C GLY A 117 -4.36 -18.06 -2.89
N ARG A 118 -4.27 -18.83 -1.79
CA ARG A 118 -5.38 -19.02 -0.84
C ARG A 118 -5.86 -17.69 -0.23
N VAL A 119 -4.99 -16.68 -0.13
CA VAL A 119 -5.35 -15.36 0.38
C VAL A 119 -6.38 -14.71 -0.53
N ALA A 120 -6.27 -14.85 -1.86
CA ALA A 120 -7.24 -14.30 -2.80
C ALA A 120 -8.65 -14.86 -2.56
N VAL A 121 -8.78 -16.19 -2.45
CA VAL A 121 -10.06 -16.86 -2.24
C VAL A 121 -10.69 -16.46 -0.90
N VAL A 122 -9.91 -16.55 0.19
CA VAL A 122 -10.41 -16.19 1.53
C VAL A 122 -10.78 -14.71 1.60
N LYS A 123 -10.01 -13.82 0.93
CA LYS A 123 -10.30 -12.39 0.91
C LYS A 123 -11.58 -12.07 0.17
N ILE A 124 -11.83 -12.67 -0.99
CA ILE A 124 -13.08 -12.51 -1.73
C ILE A 124 -14.27 -12.93 -0.86
N LEU A 125 -14.23 -14.13 -0.29
CA LEU A 125 -15.33 -14.67 0.53
C LEU A 125 -15.56 -13.82 1.80
N ALA A 126 -14.50 -13.55 2.56
CA ALA A 126 -14.61 -12.81 3.80
C ALA A 126 -15.09 -11.36 3.59
N SER A 127 -14.59 -10.69 2.53
CA SER A 127 -15.01 -9.33 2.24
C SER A 127 -16.41 -9.25 1.65
N ALA A 128 -16.81 -10.22 0.81
CA ALA A 128 -18.18 -10.28 0.31
C ALA A 128 -19.18 -10.48 1.46
N LEU A 129 -18.86 -11.38 2.39
CA LEU A 129 -19.67 -11.62 3.60
C LEU A 129 -19.71 -10.36 4.48
N THR A 130 -18.56 -9.69 4.71
CA THR A 130 -18.51 -8.48 5.54
C THR A 130 -19.32 -7.34 4.94
N ILE A 131 -19.10 -7.00 3.67
CA ILE A 131 -19.74 -5.86 2.99
C ILE A 131 -21.21 -6.15 2.73
N GLY A 132 -21.51 -7.33 2.18
CA GLY A 132 -22.86 -7.73 1.81
C GLY A 132 -23.79 -8.03 2.98
N SER A 133 -23.28 -8.17 4.22
CA SER A 133 -24.09 -8.25 5.43
C SER A 133 -24.34 -6.91 6.12
N GLY A 134 -23.85 -5.81 5.54
CA GLY A 134 -24.00 -4.47 6.10
C GLY A 134 -22.75 -3.86 6.74
N GLY A 135 -21.62 -4.57 6.70
CA GLY A 135 -20.35 -3.98 7.12
C GLY A 135 -20.01 -2.73 6.30
N SER A 136 -19.74 -1.62 6.99
CA SER A 136 -19.37 -0.36 6.36
C SER A 136 -17.90 -0.41 5.94
N ALA A 137 -17.64 -0.79 4.70
CA ALA A 137 -16.28 -0.92 4.18
C ALA A 137 -16.25 -0.89 2.65
N GLY A 138 -15.11 -0.51 2.09
CA GLY A 138 -14.87 -0.51 0.65
C GLY A 138 -14.42 -1.88 0.13
N ARG A 139 -14.63 -2.11 -1.16
CA ARG A 139 -14.19 -3.31 -1.90
C ARG A 139 -12.76 -3.20 -2.44
N GLU A 140 -12.19 -2.01 -2.44
CA GLU A 140 -10.93 -1.67 -3.13
C GLU A 140 -9.70 -2.29 -2.43
N GLY A 141 -9.60 -2.15 -1.10
CA GLY A 141 -8.52 -2.78 -0.35
C GLY A 141 -8.47 -4.29 -0.52
N PRO A 142 -9.59 -4.99 -0.36
CA PRO A 142 -9.70 -6.41 -0.67
C PRO A 142 -9.24 -6.78 -2.07
N ILE A 143 -9.69 -6.09 -3.11
CA ILE A 143 -9.36 -6.45 -4.48
C ILE A 143 -7.90 -6.19 -4.83
N VAL A 144 -7.26 -5.17 -4.22
CA VAL A 144 -5.80 -4.96 -4.30
C VAL A 144 -5.05 -6.17 -3.77
N GLN A 145 -5.47 -6.71 -2.61
CA GLN A 145 -4.85 -7.89 -2.02
C GLN A 145 -5.13 -9.16 -2.84
N VAL A 146 -6.32 -9.32 -3.37
CA VAL A 146 -6.69 -10.41 -4.29
C VAL A 146 -5.82 -10.36 -5.54
N GLY A 147 -5.74 -9.20 -6.19
CA GLY A 147 -4.94 -9.01 -7.40
C GLY A 147 -3.46 -9.28 -7.17
N ALA A 148 -2.89 -8.72 -6.09
CA ALA A 148 -1.50 -8.99 -5.72
C ALA A 148 -1.24 -10.48 -5.46
N SER A 149 -2.17 -11.17 -4.78
CA SER A 149 -2.07 -12.60 -4.50
C SER A 149 -2.13 -13.44 -5.78
N LEU A 150 -3.01 -13.10 -6.73
CA LEU A 150 -3.11 -13.78 -8.02
C LEU A 150 -1.86 -13.54 -8.88
N GLY A 151 -1.39 -12.29 -9.00
CA GLY A 151 -0.16 -11.95 -9.72
C GLY A 151 1.08 -12.65 -9.14
N SER A 152 1.20 -12.65 -7.81
CA SER A 152 2.25 -13.37 -7.09
C SER A 152 2.18 -14.88 -7.31
N THR A 153 0.98 -15.46 -7.31
CA THR A 153 0.76 -16.90 -7.49
C THR A 153 1.13 -17.33 -8.91
N ILE A 154 0.71 -16.57 -9.93
CA ILE A 154 1.07 -16.83 -11.34
C ILE A 154 2.59 -16.79 -11.52
N ALA A 155 3.26 -15.73 -11.03
CA ALA A 155 4.70 -15.60 -11.13
C ALA A 155 5.46 -16.70 -10.39
N SER A 156 5.00 -17.07 -9.18
CA SER A 156 5.60 -18.12 -8.38
C SER A 156 5.39 -19.51 -9.00
N TRP A 157 4.23 -19.78 -9.58
CA TRP A 157 3.92 -21.03 -10.30
C TRP A 157 4.79 -21.19 -11.54
N MET A 158 5.12 -20.09 -12.21
CA MET A 158 6.05 -20.05 -13.32
C MET A 158 7.53 -20.06 -12.88
N HIS A 159 7.85 -20.11 -11.59
CA HIS A 159 9.20 -20.07 -11.03
C HIS A 159 10.03 -18.86 -11.47
N MET A 160 9.37 -17.69 -11.56
CA MET A 160 10.05 -16.45 -11.93
C MET A 160 10.97 -15.94 -10.80
N PRO A 161 12.03 -15.19 -11.14
CA PRO A 161 12.90 -14.54 -10.14
C PRO A 161 12.12 -13.52 -9.30
N VAL A 162 12.61 -13.25 -8.09
CA VAL A 162 11.94 -12.41 -7.09
C VAL A 162 11.50 -11.05 -7.64
N SER A 163 12.35 -10.38 -8.41
CA SER A 163 12.02 -9.09 -9.03
C SER A 163 10.79 -9.15 -9.94
N ARG A 164 10.58 -10.26 -10.65
CA ARG A 164 9.40 -10.45 -11.50
C ARG A 164 8.16 -10.87 -10.71
N VAL A 165 8.33 -11.57 -9.57
CA VAL A 165 7.24 -11.83 -8.63
C VAL A 165 6.72 -10.51 -8.04
N VAL A 166 7.62 -9.63 -7.61
CA VAL A 166 7.28 -8.27 -7.14
C VAL A 166 6.53 -7.49 -8.22
N LEU A 167 7.06 -7.47 -9.45
CA LEU A 167 6.43 -6.77 -10.58
C LEU A 167 5.00 -7.29 -10.86
N LEU A 168 4.80 -8.61 -10.97
CA LEU A 168 3.49 -9.19 -11.29
C LEU A 168 2.51 -9.07 -10.12
N ALA A 169 2.97 -9.09 -8.87
CA ALA A 169 2.13 -8.75 -7.71
C ALA A 169 1.66 -7.29 -7.75
N THR A 170 2.54 -6.37 -8.15
CA THR A 170 2.21 -4.95 -8.37
C THR A 170 1.24 -4.77 -9.54
N CYS A 171 1.46 -5.47 -10.66
CA CYS A 171 0.53 -5.52 -11.80
C CYS A 171 -0.87 -5.98 -11.36
N GLY A 172 -0.95 -7.03 -10.53
CA GLY A 172 -2.20 -7.52 -9.97
C GLY A 172 -2.89 -6.49 -9.06
N SER A 173 -2.12 -5.75 -8.25
CA SER A 173 -2.66 -4.67 -7.40
C SER A 173 -3.31 -3.57 -8.24
N ALA A 174 -2.60 -3.12 -9.31
CA ALA A 174 -3.10 -2.13 -10.25
C ALA A 174 -4.37 -2.59 -10.97
N ALA A 175 -4.34 -3.84 -11.45
CA ALA A 175 -5.46 -4.49 -12.12
C ALA A 175 -6.73 -4.54 -11.25
N GLY A 176 -6.56 -4.79 -9.94
CA GLY A 176 -7.67 -4.80 -8.98
C GLY A 176 -8.39 -3.45 -8.88
N ILE A 177 -7.64 -2.35 -8.73
CA ILE A 177 -8.20 -0.98 -8.70
C ILE A 177 -8.83 -0.65 -10.05
N ALA A 178 -8.12 -0.93 -11.16
CA ALA A 178 -8.58 -0.63 -12.51
C ALA A 178 -9.92 -1.29 -12.85
N ALA A 179 -10.10 -2.56 -12.47
CA ALA A 179 -11.37 -3.27 -12.69
C ALA A 179 -12.52 -2.74 -11.82
N THR A 180 -12.21 -2.35 -10.57
CA THR A 180 -13.24 -1.93 -9.61
C THR A 180 -13.81 -0.56 -9.91
N PHE A 181 -12.97 0.36 -10.36
CA PHE A 181 -13.35 1.76 -10.63
C PHE A 181 -13.44 2.10 -12.11
N HIS A 182 -13.17 1.15 -13.00
CA HIS A 182 -12.98 1.39 -14.43
C HIS A 182 -11.91 2.47 -14.72
N ALA A 183 -10.92 2.55 -13.82
CA ALA A 183 -9.90 3.59 -13.75
C ALA A 183 -8.49 3.00 -13.94
N PRO A 184 -8.08 2.65 -15.17
CA PRO A 184 -6.82 1.95 -15.40
C PRO A 184 -5.58 2.81 -15.10
N LEU A 185 -5.61 4.11 -15.37
CA LEU A 185 -4.48 4.99 -15.11
C LEU A 185 -4.30 5.21 -13.60
N ALA A 186 -5.40 5.47 -12.89
CA ALA A 186 -5.38 5.60 -11.44
C ALA A 186 -4.93 4.30 -10.75
N GLY A 187 -5.39 3.14 -11.23
CA GLY A 187 -4.96 1.84 -10.71
C GLY A 187 -3.46 1.61 -10.88
N ALA A 188 -2.91 1.96 -12.04
CA ALA A 188 -1.48 1.87 -12.31
C ALA A 188 -0.67 2.80 -11.39
N VAL A 189 -1.08 4.06 -11.28
CA VAL A 189 -0.41 5.05 -10.43
C VAL A 189 -0.52 4.67 -8.95
N PHE A 190 -1.68 4.19 -8.48
CA PHE A 190 -1.84 3.68 -7.11
C PHE A 190 -0.83 2.58 -6.77
N ALA A 191 -0.67 1.61 -7.68
CA ALA A 191 0.25 0.50 -7.45
C ALA A 191 1.71 0.96 -7.40
N LEU A 192 2.09 1.98 -8.17
CA LEU A 192 3.43 2.54 -8.18
C LEU A 192 3.67 3.53 -7.02
N GLU A 193 2.69 4.37 -6.69
CA GLU A 193 2.81 5.41 -5.66
C GLU A 193 2.67 4.85 -4.24
N VAL A 194 1.80 3.85 -4.03
CA VAL A 194 1.48 3.32 -2.70
C VAL A 194 2.13 1.96 -2.43
N ILE A 195 2.09 1.04 -3.40
CA ILE A 195 2.52 -0.35 -3.16
C ILE A 195 4.02 -0.51 -3.41
N LEU A 196 4.50 -0.22 -4.63
CA LEU A 196 5.89 -0.46 -5.03
C LEU A 196 6.81 0.67 -4.59
N VAL A 197 6.34 1.92 -4.70
CA VAL A 197 7.09 3.17 -4.42
C VAL A 197 8.33 3.31 -5.29
N GLU A 198 8.19 2.90 -6.54
CA GLU A 198 9.22 2.99 -7.56
C GLU A 198 8.59 3.30 -8.91
N PHE A 199 9.14 4.30 -9.61
CA PHE A 199 8.70 4.71 -10.93
C PHE A 199 9.83 4.53 -11.94
N THR A 200 9.77 3.45 -12.73
CA THR A 200 10.61 3.28 -13.91
C THR A 200 9.72 3.15 -15.15
N ALA A 201 10.20 3.58 -16.31
CA ALA A 201 9.44 3.47 -17.55
C ALA A 201 9.06 2.02 -17.91
N GLU A 202 9.96 1.07 -17.59
CA GLU A 202 9.72 -0.36 -17.82
C GLU A 202 8.59 -0.88 -16.91
N THR A 203 8.67 -0.63 -15.61
CA THR A 203 7.67 -1.05 -14.63
C THR A 203 6.31 -0.43 -14.93
N PHE A 204 6.29 0.88 -15.24
CA PHE A 204 5.07 1.59 -15.60
C PHE A 204 4.35 0.94 -16.78
N GLY A 205 5.09 0.59 -17.85
CA GLY A 205 4.49 -0.04 -19.04
C GLY A 205 3.77 -1.37 -18.74
N PHE A 206 4.38 -2.26 -17.96
CA PHE A 206 3.75 -3.53 -17.58
C PHE A 206 2.55 -3.36 -16.64
N VAL A 207 2.65 -2.43 -15.69
CA VAL A 207 1.58 -2.16 -14.73
C VAL A 207 0.37 -1.55 -15.44
N VAL A 208 0.58 -0.59 -16.36
CA VAL A 208 -0.50 -0.02 -17.20
C VAL A 208 -1.13 -1.07 -18.08
N LEU A 209 -0.34 -1.92 -18.74
CA LEU A 209 -0.86 -3.00 -19.58
C LEU A 209 -1.79 -3.94 -18.79
N SER A 210 -1.39 -4.32 -17.59
CA SER A 210 -2.21 -5.14 -16.70
C SER A 210 -3.50 -4.43 -16.26
N ALA A 211 -3.40 -3.15 -15.89
CA ALA A 211 -4.53 -2.33 -15.46
C ALA A 211 -5.56 -2.14 -16.59
N VAL A 212 -5.09 -1.80 -17.80
CA VAL A 212 -5.95 -1.63 -18.98
C VAL A 212 -6.65 -2.94 -19.34
N THR A 213 -5.91 -4.04 -19.40
CA THR A 213 -6.48 -5.37 -19.70
C THR A 213 -7.57 -5.74 -18.69
N SER A 214 -7.31 -5.50 -17.40
CA SER A 214 -8.26 -5.76 -16.32
C SER A 214 -9.54 -4.91 -16.45
N SER A 215 -9.38 -3.62 -16.74
CA SER A 215 -10.52 -2.71 -16.94
C SER A 215 -11.35 -3.13 -18.15
N ILE A 216 -10.71 -3.54 -19.26
CA ILE A 216 -11.43 -4.04 -20.46
C ILE A 216 -12.24 -5.29 -20.09
N VAL A 217 -11.65 -6.26 -19.40
CA VAL A 217 -12.36 -7.49 -18.97
C VAL A 217 -13.53 -7.16 -18.06
N ALA A 218 -13.36 -6.25 -17.09
CA ALA A 218 -14.43 -5.83 -16.21
C ALA A 218 -15.59 -5.16 -16.98
N ARG A 219 -15.28 -4.25 -17.90
CA ARG A 219 -16.29 -3.57 -18.76
C ARG A 219 -17.05 -4.53 -19.66
N VAL A 220 -16.36 -5.52 -20.25
CA VAL A 220 -17.01 -6.52 -21.10
C VAL A 220 -17.99 -7.41 -20.31
N LEU A 221 -17.66 -7.71 -19.04
CA LEU A 221 -18.46 -8.62 -18.22
C LEU A 221 -19.57 -7.94 -17.40
N GLN A 222 -19.38 -6.67 -16.99
CA GLN A 222 -20.32 -5.94 -16.12
C GLN A 222 -20.97 -4.71 -16.80
N GLY A 223 -20.49 -4.30 -17.98
CA GLY A 223 -20.89 -3.07 -18.63
C GLY A 223 -19.96 -1.90 -18.31
N ASP A 224 -20.17 -0.77 -19.00
CA ASP A 224 -19.34 0.44 -18.93
C ASP A 224 -20.02 1.55 -18.12
N GLU A 225 -20.60 1.19 -16.97
CA GLU A 225 -21.21 2.19 -16.09
C GLU A 225 -20.16 2.83 -15.17
N MET A 226 -20.24 4.15 -15.00
CA MET A 226 -19.42 4.87 -14.03
C MET A 226 -19.78 4.43 -12.61
N VAL A 227 -18.79 4.33 -11.75
CA VAL A 227 -18.97 3.88 -10.36
C VAL A 227 -19.70 4.95 -9.53
N VAL A 228 -19.46 6.24 -9.82
CA VAL A 228 -20.18 7.37 -9.23
C VAL A 228 -20.76 8.19 -10.36
N ARG A 229 -22.09 8.20 -10.46
CA ARG A 229 -22.80 9.00 -11.46
C ARG A 229 -22.86 10.43 -10.97
N VAL A 230 -22.21 11.33 -11.68
CA VAL A 230 -22.27 12.76 -11.44
C VAL A 230 -23.15 13.36 -12.52
N ALA A 231 -24.18 14.09 -12.12
CA ALA A 231 -24.99 14.85 -13.06
C ALA A 231 -24.10 15.88 -13.77
N ASP A 232 -24.51 16.23 -14.99
CA ASP A 232 -23.81 17.05 -16.01
C ASP A 232 -22.65 17.92 -15.53
N ASN A 233 -21.62 17.99 -16.39
CA ASN A 233 -20.37 18.77 -16.30
C ASN A 233 -20.29 19.78 -15.15
N LEU A 234 -19.73 19.34 -14.03
CA LEU A 234 -19.40 20.24 -12.94
C LEU A 234 -18.30 21.20 -13.40
N THR A 235 -18.65 22.46 -13.56
CA THR A 235 -17.71 23.52 -13.92
C THR A 235 -17.45 24.44 -12.75
N PHE A 236 -16.20 24.81 -12.61
CA PHE A 236 -15.77 25.79 -11.62
C PHE A 236 -16.17 27.19 -12.09
N ALA A 237 -16.89 27.96 -11.28
CA ALA A 237 -17.50 29.21 -11.75
C ALA A 237 -16.48 30.34 -11.92
N SER A 238 -15.49 30.47 -11.03
CA SER A 238 -14.50 31.55 -11.06
C SER A 238 -13.14 31.12 -10.50
N MET A 239 -12.07 31.64 -11.10
CA MET A 239 -10.70 31.46 -10.56
C MET A 239 -10.51 32.09 -9.16
N SER A 240 -11.32 33.09 -8.81
CA SER A 240 -11.31 33.65 -7.45
C SER A 240 -11.72 32.65 -6.38
N ASP A 241 -12.51 31.62 -6.73
CA ASP A 241 -12.97 30.60 -5.80
C ASP A 241 -11.87 29.56 -5.44
N MET A 242 -10.69 29.63 -6.08
CA MET A 242 -9.55 28.76 -5.76
C MET A 242 -9.06 28.89 -4.30
N TRP A 243 -9.28 30.04 -3.67
CA TRP A 243 -8.99 30.19 -2.23
C TRP A 243 -9.87 29.29 -1.36
N TRP A 244 -11.15 29.15 -1.75
CA TRP A 244 -12.07 28.25 -1.06
C TRP A 244 -11.69 26.79 -1.26
N VAL A 245 -11.17 26.45 -2.45
CA VAL A 245 -10.64 25.11 -2.72
C VAL A 245 -9.37 24.82 -1.89
N ALA A 246 -8.49 25.81 -1.74
CA ALA A 246 -7.30 25.67 -0.89
C ALA A 246 -7.68 25.39 0.58
N LEU A 247 -8.66 26.14 1.11
CA LEU A 247 -9.18 25.92 2.45
C LEU A 247 -9.90 24.58 2.58
N LEU A 248 -10.69 24.18 1.57
CA LEU A 248 -11.32 22.85 1.52
C LEU A 248 -10.26 21.74 1.57
N GLY A 249 -9.14 21.90 0.83
CA GLY A 249 -8.03 20.95 0.86
C GLY A 249 -7.51 20.69 2.27
N LEU A 250 -7.37 21.77 3.07
CA LEU A 250 -7.00 21.65 4.48
C LEU A 250 -8.09 20.96 5.30
N VAL A 251 -9.35 21.40 5.20
CA VAL A 251 -10.48 20.86 5.98
C VAL A 251 -10.72 19.39 5.67
N ALA A 252 -10.87 19.03 4.38
CA ALA A 252 -11.11 17.65 3.97
C ALA A 252 -9.89 16.75 4.26
N GLY A 253 -8.66 17.26 4.09
CA GLY A 253 -7.45 16.56 4.48
C GLY A 253 -7.41 16.23 5.97
N LEU A 254 -7.82 17.18 6.83
CA LEU A 254 -7.94 16.95 8.28
C LEU A 254 -9.03 15.93 8.61
N CYS A 255 -10.15 15.91 7.89
CA CYS A 255 -11.18 14.87 8.04
C CYS A 255 -10.63 13.47 7.72
N GLY A 256 -9.84 13.33 6.65
CA GLY A 256 -9.17 12.07 6.32
C GLY A 256 -8.19 11.62 7.40
N LEU A 257 -7.40 12.53 7.97
CA LEU A 257 -6.52 12.26 9.11
C LEU A 257 -7.30 11.87 10.38
N ALA A 258 -8.38 12.58 10.67
CA ALA A 258 -9.25 12.29 11.81
C ALA A 258 -9.83 10.88 11.68
N PHE A 259 -10.30 10.50 10.48
CA PHE A 259 -10.77 9.14 10.21
C PHE A 259 -9.68 8.09 10.47
N SER A 260 -8.45 8.32 10.01
CA SER A 260 -7.33 7.41 10.29
C SER A 260 -7.11 7.23 11.80
N LYS A 261 -7.15 8.31 12.59
CA LYS A 261 -7.03 8.24 14.05
C LYS A 261 -8.20 7.50 14.71
N ILE A 262 -9.44 7.80 14.28
CA ILE A 262 -10.65 7.12 14.78
C ILE A 262 -10.56 5.62 14.50
N LEU A 263 -10.14 5.23 13.29
CA LEU A 263 -9.99 3.83 12.88
C LEU A 263 -9.09 3.07 13.85
N TYR A 264 -7.88 3.56 14.07
CA TYR A 264 -6.90 2.86 14.89
C TYR A 264 -7.21 2.95 16.39
N SER A 265 -7.77 4.05 16.87
CA SER A 265 -8.24 4.14 18.26
C SER A 265 -9.40 3.17 18.52
N SER A 266 -10.28 2.97 17.54
CA SER A 266 -11.38 2.00 17.63
C SER A 266 -10.85 0.56 17.61
N GLU A 267 -9.85 0.23 16.77
CA GLU A 267 -9.17 -1.08 16.80
C GLU A 267 -8.58 -1.34 18.20
N ASP A 268 -7.82 -0.39 18.76
CA ASP A 268 -7.22 -0.51 20.09
C ASP A 268 -8.26 -0.71 21.20
N PHE A 269 -9.34 0.07 21.15
CA PHE A 269 -10.43 -0.03 22.13
C PHE A 269 -11.12 -1.40 22.06
N ILE A 270 -11.42 -1.88 20.85
CA ILE A 270 -12.05 -3.19 20.67
C ILE A 270 -11.10 -4.32 21.08
N ASP A 271 -9.81 -4.22 20.76
CA ASP A 271 -8.79 -5.18 21.19
C ASP A 271 -8.69 -5.23 22.73
N TRP A 272 -8.70 -4.05 23.38
CA TRP A 272 -8.69 -3.93 24.84
C TRP A 272 -9.93 -4.54 25.49
N VAL A 273 -11.13 -4.30 24.94
CA VAL A 273 -12.38 -4.92 25.43
C VAL A 273 -12.32 -6.42 25.21
N TRP A 274 -11.94 -6.88 24.01
CA TRP A 274 -11.95 -8.29 23.65
C TRP A 274 -10.98 -9.12 24.50
N ALA A 275 -9.80 -8.61 24.76
CA ALA A 275 -8.79 -9.28 25.61
C ALA A 275 -9.32 -9.62 27.02
N ARG A 276 -10.38 -8.95 27.51
CA ARG A 276 -11.01 -9.23 28.81
C ARG A 276 -12.06 -10.33 28.77
N THR A 277 -12.58 -10.66 27.59
CA THR A 277 -13.71 -11.60 27.44
C THR A 277 -13.30 -13.06 27.53
N ARG A 278 -12.01 -13.40 27.33
CA ARG A 278 -11.47 -14.77 27.20
C ARG A 278 -12.12 -15.58 26.06
N LEU A 279 -12.87 -14.94 25.17
CA LEU A 279 -13.50 -15.59 24.02
C LEU A 279 -12.49 -15.75 22.86
N PRO A 280 -12.66 -16.77 22.03
CA PRO A 280 -11.75 -17.02 20.92
C PRO A 280 -11.86 -15.92 19.84
N GLU A 281 -10.73 -15.55 19.22
CA GLU A 281 -10.67 -14.49 18.19
C GLU A 281 -11.59 -14.74 16.98
N TRP A 282 -11.84 -16.01 16.61
CA TRP A 282 -12.73 -16.33 15.50
C TRP A 282 -14.20 -15.95 15.76
N ALA A 283 -14.63 -15.90 17.04
CA ALA A 283 -15.99 -15.54 17.41
C ALA A 283 -16.22 -14.02 17.47
N ARG A 284 -15.13 -13.24 17.53
CA ARG A 284 -15.17 -11.78 17.66
C ARG A 284 -16.04 -11.10 16.61
N PRO A 285 -15.89 -11.38 15.28
CA PRO A 285 -16.73 -10.73 14.28
C PRO A 285 -18.20 -11.09 14.40
N GLY A 286 -18.52 -12.32 14.82
CA GLY A 286 -19.92 -12.76 15.01
C GLY A 286 -20.60 -12.05 16.18
N ILE A 287 -19.94 -12.02 17.34
CA ILE A 287 -20.50 -11.40 18.55
C ILE A 287 -20.62 -9.88 18.38
N LEU A 288 -19.55 -9.22 17.90
CA LEU A 288 -19.56 -7.78 17.68
C LEU A 288 -20.42 -7.37 16.47
N GLY A 289 -20.68 -8.31 15.55
CA GLY A 289 -21.63 -8.14 14.45
C GLY A 289 -23.05 -7.81 14.90
N LEU A 290 -23.49 -8.29 16.08
CA LEU A 290 -24.78 -7.90 16.66
C LEU A 290 -24.83 -6.41 17.02
N PHE A 291 -23.75 -5.86 17.56
CA PHE A 291 -23.66 -4.44 17.88
C PHE A 291 -23.62 -3.59 16.60
N LEU A 292 -22.90 -4.05 15.56
CA LEU A 292 -22.93 -3.41 14.25
C LEU A 292 -24.35 -3.42 13.68
N GLY A 293 -25.04 -4.56 13.76
CA GLY A 293 -26.42 -4.69 13.31
C GLY A 293 -27.39 -3.81 14.08
N ALA A 294 -27.28 -3.73 15.40
CA ALA A 294 -28.07 -2.79 16.21
C ALA A 294 -27.89 -1.34 15.78
N GLY A 295 -26.65 -0.96 15.48
CA GLY A 295 -26.36 0.34 14.90
C GLY A 295 -26.99 0.54 13.51
N LEU A 296 -27.00 -0.48 12.63
CA LEU A 296 -27.66 -0.40 11.32
C LEU A 296 -29.18 -0.25 11.44
N VAL A 297 -29.80 -0.84 12.45
CA VAL A 297 -31.22 -0.60 12.75
C VAL A 297 -31.48 0.86 13.10
N ALA A 298 -30.58 1.48 13.87
CA ALA A 298 -30.68 2.89 14.24
C ALA A 298 -30.33 3.84 13.08
N PHE A 299 -29.35 3.48 12.24
CA PHE A 299 -28.87 4.32 11.14
C PHE A 299 -28.52 3.49 9.89
N PRO A 300 -29.53 3.05 9.11
CA PRO A 300 -29.37 2.11 8.01
C PRO A 300 -28.56 2.65 6.82
N TYR A 301 -28.35 3.95 6.73
CA TYR A 301 -27.51 4.61 5.71
C TYR A 301 -26.03 4.18 5.74
N MET A 302 -25.60 3.50 6.81
CA MET A 302 -24.21 3.04 6.95
C MET A 302 -23.93 1.68 6.31
N TYR A 303 -24.95 1.04 5.72
CA TYR A 303 -24.82 -0.26 5.07
C TYR A 303 -23.87 -0.22 3.87
N GLY A 304 -22.94 -1.19 3.78
CA GLY A 304 -22.08 -1.42 2.62
C GLY A 304 -21.13 -0.26 2.26
N SER A 305 -20.88 -0.05 0.96
CA SER A 305 -19.93 0.93 0.45
C SER A 305 -20.43 2.38 0.46
N GLY A 306 -21.72 2.60 0.22
CA GLY A 306 -22.39 3.91 0.31
C GLY A 306 -22.33 4.79 -0.95
N TYR A 307 -21.92 4.28 -2.12
CA TYR A 307 -21.84 5.06 -3.36
C TYR A 307 -23.11 5.83 -3.74
N PRO A 308 -24.34 5.26 -3.62
CA PRO A 308 -25.55 6.01 -3.92
C PRO A 308 -25.76 7.26 -3.04
N LEU A 309 -25.25 7.25 -1.81
CA LEU A 309 -25.31 8.41 -0.92
C LEU A 309 -24.30 9.48 -1.32
N GLU A 310 -23.13 9.08 -1.87
CA GLU A 310 -22.13 10.01 -2.43
C GLU A 310 -22.71 10.75 -3.64
N GLU A 311 -23.41 10.06 -4.54
CA GLU A 311 -24.08 10.66 -5.70
C GLU A 311 -25.08 11.73 -5.28
N GLN A 312 -25.91 11.45 -4.26
CA GLN A 312 -26.88 12.41 -3.75
C GLN A 312 -26.23 13.59 -3.02
N ALA A 313 -25.10 13.37 -2.33
CA ALA A 313 -24.32 14.45 -1.72
C ALA A 313 -23.71 15.38 -2.78
N ILE A 314 -23.19 14.82 -3.88
CA ILE A 314 -22.67 15.58 -5.01
C ILE A 314 -23.81 16.37 -5.68
N ALA A 315 -24.98 15.79 -5.79
CA ALA A 315 -26.18 16.47 -6.32
C ALA A 315 -26.74 17.56 -5.37
N GLY A 316 -26.18 17.72 -4.16
CA GLY A 316 -26.65 18.72 -3.19
C GLY A 316 -28.01 18.40 -2.57
N SER A 317 -28.44 17.13 -2.57
CA SER A 317 -29.78 16.71 -2.13
C SER A 317 -29.95 16.66 -0.60
N TYR A 318 -28.89 16.77 0.17
CA TYR A 318 -28.90 16.62 1.62
C TYR A 318 -28.68 17.94 2.37
N SER A 319 -29.24 18.07 3.56
CA SER A 319 -28.93 19.19 4.46
C SER A 319 -27.53 19.06 5.07
N ILE A 320 -26.94 20.17 5.49
CA ILE A 320 -25.62 20.22 6.14
C ILE A 320 -25.56 19.29 7.35
N GLY A 321 -26.58 19.33 8.21
CA GLY A 321 -26.64 18.47 9.41
C GLY A 321 -26.65 16.98 9.07
N PHE A 322 -27.35 16.58 8.01
CA PHE A 322 -27.38 15.19 7.56
C PHE A 322 -26.05 14.76 6.93
N LEU A 323 -25.40 15.61 6.13
CA LEU A 323 -24.07 15.35 5.60
C LEU A 323 -23.04 15.13 6.71
N LEU A 324 -23.05 15.94 7.76
CA LEU A 324 -22.18 15.76 8.92
C LEU A 324 -22.49 14.47 9.69
N ALA A 325 -23.77 14.13 9.84
CA ALA A 325 -24.19 12.86 10.46
C ALA A 325 -23.71 11.64 9.64
N LEU A 326 -23.81 11.70 8.30
CA LEU A 326 -23.29 10.66 7.40
C LEU A 326 -21.77 10.55 7.49
N MET A 327 -21.05 11.68 7.53
CA MET A 327 -19.58 11.72 7.67
C MET A 327 -19.11 11.04 8.95
N ILE A 328 -19.69 11.45 10.09
CA ILE A 328 -19.32 10.90 11.40
C ILE A 328 -19.76 9.43 11.50
N GLY A 329 -20.97 9.13 11.06
CA GLY A 329 -21.48 7.76 10.99
C GLY A 329 -20.57 6.85 10.21
N ARG A 330 -20.15 7.24 9.00
CA ARG A 330 -19.23 6.45 8.17
C ARG A 330 -17.89 6.21 8.87
N ALA A 331 -17.31 7.24 9.47
CA ALA A 331 -16.04 7.10 10.20
C ALA A 331 -16.15 6.08 11.34
N LEU A 332 -17.22 6.15 12.15
CA LEU A 332 -17.43 5.23 13.28
C LEU A 332 -17.76 3.82 12.84
N TYR A 333 -18.69 3.66 11.89
CA TYR A 333 -19.11 2.32 11.42
C TYR A 333 -18.02 1.57 10.69
N THR A 334 -17.26 2.26 9.84
CA THR A 334 -16.10 1.63 9.17
C THR A 334 -15.05 1.23 10.19
N SER A 335 -14.74 2.11 11.15
CA SER A 335 -13.78 1.81 12.21
C SER A 335 -14.21 0.62 13.06
N PHE A 336 -15.49 0.54 13.40
CA PHE A 336 -16.05 -0.60 14.13
C PHE A 336 -16.02 -1.88 13.29
N THR A 337 -16.42 -1.81 12.00
CA THR A 337 -16.42 -2.96 11.07
C THR A 337 -15.02 -3.57 10.94
N ILE A 338 -13.99 -2.73 10.76
CA ILE A 338 -12.60 -3.20 10.65
C ILE A 338 -12.08 -3.68 12.01
N GLY A 339 -12.36 -2.92 13.07
CA GLY A 339 -11.94 -3.23 14.44
C GLY A 339 -12.51 -4.54 14.96
N MET A 340 -13.76 -4.89 14.67
CA MET A 340 -14.33 -6.19 15.08
C MET A 340 -13.70 -7.40 14.36
N GLY A 341 -12.84 -7.17 13.37
CA GLY A 341 -12.19 -8.22 12.59
C GLY A 341 -12.77 -8.43 11.20
N GLY A 342 -13.61 -7.51 10.73
CA GLY A 342 -14.16 -7.51 9.37
C GLY A 342 -13.07 -7.40 8.31
N SER A 343 -13.38 -7.90 7.12
CA SER A 343 -12.53 -7.84 5.94
C SER A 343 -13.10 -6.84 4.95
N GLY A 344 -12.44 -5.67 4.78
CA GLY A 344 -12.93 -4.61 3.89
C GLY A 344 -11.96 -3.45 3.80
N GLY A 345 -12.08 -2.61 2.77
CA GLY A 345 -11.21 -1.48 2.50
C GLY A 345 -11.61 -0.21 3.26
N VAL A 346 -10.64 0.67 3.44
CA VAL A 346 -10.84 2.02 4.02
C VAL A 346 -10.84 3.12 2.94
N PHE A 347 -10.61 2.74 1.69
CA PHE A 347 -10.49 3.66 0.55
C PHE A 347 -11.83 4.36 0.27
N ALA A 348 -12.90 3.63 -0.11
CA ALA A 348 -14.22 4.21 -0.36
C ALA A 348 -14.77 4.96 0.87
N PRO A 349 -14.67 4.46 2.11
CA PRO A 349 -15.04 5.25 3.28
C PRO A 349 -14.32 6.59 3.41
N THR A 350 -13.05 6.67 3.00
CA THR A 350 -12.32 7.94 3.01
C THR A 350 -12.86 8.91 1.97
N LEU A 351 -13.18 8.42 0.75
CA LEU A 351 -13.82 9.21 -0.29
C LEU A 351 -15.19 9.72 0.17
N PHE A 352 -15.99 8.85 0.75
CA PHE A 352 -17.30 9.19 1.31
C PHE A 352 -17.21 10.32 2.34
N ILE A 353 -16.30 10.21 3.29
CA ILE A 353 -16.06 11.26 4.31
C ILE A 353 -15.70 12.58 3.63
N GLY A 354 -14.84 12.52 2.60
CA GLY A 354 -14.46 13.69 1.82
C GLY A 354 -15.62 14.30 1.03
N ALA A 355 -16.48 13.48 0.42
CA ALA A 355 -17.69 13.93 -0.29
C ALA A 355 -18.67 14.66 0.67
N MET A 356 -18.92 14.07 1.85
CA MET A 356 -19.80 14.67 2.85
C MET A 356 -19.23 15.98 3.40
N ALA A 357 -17.94 16.01 3.73
CA ALA A 357 -17.27 17.22 4.20
C ALA A 357 -17.27 18.32 3.12
N GLY A 358 -16.92 17.96 1.87
CA GLY A 358 -16.92 18.90 0.74
C GLY A 358 -18.32 19.40 0.39
N GLY A 359 -19.34 18.54 0.43
CA GLY A 359 -20.74 18.91 0.22
C GLY A 359 -21.26 19.89 1.27
N ALA A 360 -21.01 19.59 2.56
CA ALA A 360 -21.36 20.49 3.66
C ALA A 360 -20.63 21.83 3.55
N TYR A 361 -19.35 21.81 3.22
CA TYR A 361 -18.54 22.99 2.98
C TYR A 361 -19.07 23.82 1.80
N GLY A 362 -19.39 23.18 0.65
CA GLY A 362 -19.95 23.86 -0.51
C GLY A 362 -21.30 24.51 -0.23
N MET A 363 -22.16 23.87 0.57
CA MET A 363 -23.42 24.45 1.02
C MET A 363 -23.22 25.68 1.91
N LEU A 364 -22.23 25.65 2.80
CA LEU A 364 -21.89 26.81 3.64
C LEU A 364 -21.39 27.99 2.80
N LEU A 365 -20.73 27.71 1.68
CA LEU A 365 -20.20 28.73 0.78
C LEU A 365 -21.18 29.17 -0.31
N SER A 366 -22.34 28.54 -0.46
CA SER A 366 -23.31 28.87 -1.50
C SER A 366 -23.72 30.35 -1.55
N PRO A 367 -23.71 31.14 -0.44
CA PRO A 367 -23.94 32.59 -0.49
C PRO A 367 -22.74 33.40 -1.00
N LEU A 368 -21.54 32.80 -1.01
CA LEU A 368 -20.26 33.49 -1.32
C LEU A 368 -19.66 33.10 -2.67
N THR A 369 -20.12 32.00 -3.27
CA THR A 369 -19.62 31.49 -4.55
C THR A 369 -20.75 30.99 -5.43
N ASN A 370 -20.58 31.13 -6.77
CA ASN A 370 -21.50 30.57 -7.76
C ASN A 370 -21.12 29.15 -8.18
N SER A 371 -20.07 28.57 -7.61
CA SER A 371 -19.65 27.20 -7.92
C SER A 371 -20.62 26.19 -7.31
N PRO A 372 -21.05 25.16 -8.08
CA PRO A 372 -21.97 24.14 -7.58
C PRO A 372 -21.44 23.40 -6.35
N VAL A 373 -22.31 23.01 -5.43
CA VAL A 373 -21.95 22.20 -4.25
C VAL A 373 -21.20 20.92 -4.63
N GLY A 374 -21.59 20.29 -5.72
CA GLY A 374 -20.94 19.07 -6.25
C GLY A 374 -19.46 19.24 -6.56
N VAL A 375 -19.01 20.42 -6.97
CA VAL A 375 -17.59 20.73 -7.19
C VAL A 375 -16.81 20.54 -5.89
N PHE A 376 -17.30 21.12 -4.79
CA PHE A 376 -16.66 21.00 -3.49
C PHE A 376 -16.73 19.57 -2.92
N ALA A 377 -17.84 18.85 -3.17
CA ALA A 377 -17.98 17.45 -2.78
C ALA A 377 -16.95 16.57 -3.49
N VAL A 378 -16.82 16.66 -4.83
CA VAL A 378 -15.86 15.88 -5.61
C VAL A 378 -14.42 16.24 -5.27
N VAL A 379 -14.09 17.52 -5.10
CA VAL A 379 -12.74 17.95 -4.68
C VAL A 379 -12.44 17.48 -3.26
N GLY A 380 -13.43 17.50 -2.36
CA GLY A 380 -13.32 17.01 -1.00
C GLY A 380 -13.00 15.52 -0.93
N MET A 381 -13.56 14.69 -1.82
CA MET A 381 -13.21 13.26 -1.93
C MET A 381 -11.71 13.06 -2.12
N GLY A 382 -11.13 13.71 -3.12
CA GLY A 382 -9.70 13.61 -3.42
C GLY A 382 -8.82 14.14 -2.29
N ALA A 383 -9.18 15.29 -1.70
CA ALA A 383 -8.42 15.90 -0.62
C ALA A 383 -8.43 15.04 0.66
N ALA A 384 -9.57 14.46 1.04
CA ALA A 384 -9.64 13.57 2.20
C ALA A 384 -8.79 12.30 2.01
N PHE A 385 -8.86 11.69 0.82
CA PHE A 385 -8.02 10.54 0.50
C PHE A 385 -6.53 10.89 0.50
N ALA A 386 -6.14 12.00 -0.13
CA ALA A 386 -4.76 12.47 -0.13
C ALA A 386 -4.23 12.77 1.28
N GLY A 387 -5.06 13.33 2.14
CA GLY A 387 -4.76 13.57 3.56
C GLY A 387 -4.53 12.27 4.34
N ALA A 388 -5.35 11.24 4.11
CA ALA A 388 -5.23 9.94 4.80
C ALA A 388 -4.10 9.07 4.24
N ALA A 389 -3.99 8.95 2.91
CA ALA A 389 -3.12 8.00 2.22
C ALA A 389 -1.78 8.58 1.77
N ARG A 390 -1.65 9.91 1.63
CA ARG A 390 -0.50 10.62 1.05
C ARG A 390 -0.13 10.14 -0.36
N ALA A 391 -1.16 9.88 -1.16
CA ALA A 391 -1.05 9.48 -2.54
C ALA A 391 -1.70 10.54 -3.46
N PRO A 392 -1.02 11.69 -3.68
CA PRO A 392 -1.61 12.82 -4.39
C PRO A 392 -1.91 12.52 -5.86
N MET A 393 -1.04 11.82 -6.58
CA MET A 393 -1.27 11.49 -7.98
C MET A 393 -2.46 10.53 -8.13
N THR A 394 -2.51 9.51 -7.29
CA THR A 394 -3.63 8.57 -7.23
C THR A 394 -4.93 9.30 -6.90
N ALA A 395 -4.92 10.22 -5.92
CA ALA A 395 -6.11 10.96 -5.51
C ALA A 395 -6.75 11.73 -6.66
N VAL A 396 -5.94 12.46 -7.42
CA VAL A 396 -6.43 13.22 -8.58
C VAL A 396 -6.97 12.29 -9.66
N LEU A 397 -6.17 11.30 -10.07
CA LEU A 397 -6.50 10.45 -11.20
C LEU A 397 -7.73 9.58 -10.94
N ILE A 398 -7.85 9.01 -9.72
CA ILE A 398 -8.97 8.12 -9.42
C ILE A 398 -10.30 8.86 -9.40
N ILE A 399 -10.33 10.07 -8.83
CA ILE A 399 -11.57 10.86 -8.81
C ILE A 399 -11.94 11.29 -10.21
N VAL A 400 -10.98 11.73 -11.02
CA VAL A 400 -11.23 12.15 -12.41
C VAL A 400 -11.73 10.98 -13.28
N GLU A 401 -11.07 9.82 -13.22
CA GLU A 401 -11.50 8.65 -14.00
C GLU A 401 -12.85 8.08 -13.51
N MET A 402 -13.10 8.10 -12.19
CA MET A 402 -14.31 7.55 -11.59
C MET A 402 -15.56 8.41 -11.83
N THR A 403 -15.37 9.75 -11.89
CA THR A 403 -16.47 10.72 -12.04
C THR A 403 -16.60 11.28 -13.45
N GLY A 404 -15.58 11.12 -14.30
CA GLY A 404 -15.51 11.73 -15.64
C GLY A 404 -15.31 13.26 -15.64
N GLN A 405 -15.06 13.88 -14.49
CA GLN A 405 -15.01 15.34 -14.33
C GLN A 405 -13.60 15.91 -14.54
N PHE A 406 -13.13 15.92 -15.79
CA PHE A 406 -11.80 16.44 -16.17
C PHE A 406 -11.61 17.94 -15.91
N SER A 407 -12.69 18.71 -15.92
CA SER A 407 -12.71 20.15 -15.59
C SER A 407 -12.22 20.45 -14.18
N LEU A 408 -12.32 19.47 -13.25
CA LEU A 408 -11.94 19.61 -11.86
C LEU A 408 -10.48 19.24 -11.57
N ILE A 409 -9.66 18.89 -12.58
CA ILE A 409 -8.25 18.52 -12.35
C ILE A 409 -7.48 19.63 -11.62
N LEU A 410 -7.60 20.88 -12.08
CA LEU A 410 -6.85 22.00 -11.51
C LEU A 410 -7.22 22.28 -10.04
N PRO A 411 -8.51 22.48 -9.68
CA PRO A 411 -8.90 22.63 -8.27
C PRO A 411 -8.57 21.39 -7.44
N MET A 412 -8.72 20.18 -7.98
CA MET A 412 -8.36 18.94 -7.32
C MET A 412 -6.86 18.89 -6.95
N MET A 413 -5.99 19.23 -7.92
CA MET A 413 -4.53 19.25 -7.67
C MET A 413 -4.17 20.20 -6.52
N LEU A 414 -4.75 21.40 -6.49
CA LEU A 414 -4.52 22.37 -5.43
C LEU A 414 -4.93 21.81 -4.05
N ALA A 415 -6.17 21.31 -3.95
CA ALA A 415 -6.69 20.78 -2.70
C ALA A 415 -5.89 19.56 -2.20
N VAL A 416 -5.55 18.64 -3.09
CA VAL A 416 -4.80 17.42 -2.81
C VAL A 416 -3.37 17.70 -2.33
N VAL A 417 -2.68 18.66 -2.95
CA VAL A 417 -1.33 19.06 -2.53
C VAL A 417 -1.35 19.66 -1.12
N ILE A 418 -2.32 20.53 -0.83
CA ILE A 418 -2.49 21.13 0.50
C ILE A 418 -2.82 20.06 1.54
N ALA A 419 -3.76 19.16 1.24
CA ALA A 419 -4.12 18.06 2.12
C ALA A 419 -2.93 17.14 2.44
N THR A 420 -2.13 16.79 1.40
CA THR A 420 -0.93 15.96 1.55
C THR A 420 0.13 16.67 2.39
N GLY A 421 0.36 17.96 2.15
CA GLY A 421 1.30 18.79 2.91
C GLY A 421 0.90 18.87 4.39
N ALA A 422 -0.36 19.18 4.68
CA ALA A 422 -0.89 19.21 6.04
C ALA A 422 -0.76 17.84 6.74
N SER A 423 -1.04 16.76 6.02
CA SER A 423 -0.89 15.39 6.54
C SER A 423 0.57 15.08 6.93
N ARG A 424 1.54 15.43 6.10
CA ARG A 424 2.97 15.22 6.39
C ARG A 424 3.44 15.99 7.61
N PHE A 425 2.93 17.20 7.78
CA PHE A 425 3.27 18.03 8.92
C PHE A 425 2.69 17.50 10.24
N LEU A 426 1.47 16.94 10.22
CA LEU A 426 0.72 16.54 11.42
C LEU A 426 0.96 15.10 11.87
N THR A 427 1.36 14.19 10.96
CA THR A 427 1.53 12.76 11.30
C THR A 427 2.78 12.20 10.63
N ARG A 428 3.37 11.13 11.20
CA ARG A 428 4.49 10.41 10.62
C ARG A 428 4.04 9.25 9.71
N ALA A 429 2.85 8.70 9.92
CA ALA A 429 2.35 7.54 9.20
C ALA A 429 1.06 7.85 8.44
N THR A 430 0.80 7.13 7.34
CA THR A 430 -0.44 7.15 6.58
C THR A 430 -1.44 6.16 7.16
N ILE A 431 -2.70 6.20 6.70
CA ILE A 431 -3.71 5.20 7.07
C ILE A 431 -3.26 3.75 6.75
N TYR A 432 -2.33 3.55 5.82
CA TYR A 432 -1.82 2.22 5.46
C TYR A 432 -0.58 1.84 6.27
N THR A 433 0.37 2.76 6.44
CA THR A 433 1.64 2.48 7.13
C THR A 433 1.49 2.45 8.65
N GLU A 434 0.47 3.11 9.23
CA GLU A 434 0.21 3.09 10.67
C GLU A 434 -0.03 1.67 11.19
N LYS A 435 -0.74 0.82 10.44
CA LYS A 435 -0.96 -0.58 10.83
C LYS A 435 0.33 -1.38 10.90
N LEU A 436 1.24 -1.15 9.95
CA LEU A 436 2.54 -1.80 9.91
C LEU A 436 3.44 -1.28 11.03
N ARG A 437 3.48 0.03 11.25
CA ARG A 437 4.22 0.66 12.35
C ARG A 437 3.82 0.09 13.72
N ARG A 438 2.52 -0.10 13.97
CA ARG A 438 1.99 -0.69 15.21
C ARG A 438 2.39 -2.15 15.43
N ARG A 439 2.70 -2.87 14.36
CA ARG A 439 3.22 -4.24 14.40
C ARG A 439 4.74 -4.34 14.48
N GLY A 440 5.44 -3.21 14.43
CA GLY A 440 6.89 -3.15 14.34
C GLY A 440 7.45 -3.36 12.92
N ASP A 441 6.58 -3.48 11.92
CA ASP A 441 6.95 -3.58 10.50
C ASP A 441 7.06 -2.16 9.91
N VAL A 442 8.11 -1.42 10.23
CA VAL A 442 8.30 -0.07 9.70
C VAL A 442 8.70 -0.15 8.23
N LEU A 443 7.89 0.44 7.36
CA LEU A 443 8.25 0.70 5.97
C LEU A 443 8.74 2.15 5.86
N ASP A 444 9.90 2.34 5.26
CA ASP A 444 10.51 3.65 5.06
C ASP A 444 9.58 4.56 4.25
N ASP A 445 9.45 5.83 4.66
CA ASP A 445 8.76 6.83 3.84
C ASP A 445 9.62 7.09 2.59
N PRO A 446 9.05 6.99 1.36
CA PRO A 446 9.79 7.20 0.12
C PRO A 446 10.52 8.54 0.05
N VAL A 447 9.98 9.55 0.73
CA VAL A 447 10.58 10.90 0.77
C VAL A 447 11.81 10.93 1.67
N GLU A 448 11.80 10.23 2.81
CA GLU A 448 12.99 10.09 3.64
C GLU A 448 14.05 9.22 2.95
N GLY A 449 13.65 8.11 2.32
CA GLY A 449 14.56 7.28 1.51
C GLY A 449 15.16 8.04 0.32
N THR A 450 14.40 8.90 -0.35
CA THR A 450 14.90 9.73 -1.46
C THR A 450 15.85 10.83 -0.97
N LEU A 451 15.57 11.45 0.18
CA LEU A 451 16.46 12.47 0.77
C LEU A 451 17.75 11.85 1.31
N LEU A 452 17.68 10.64 1.88
CA LEU A 452 18.88 9.90 2.32
C LEU A 452 19.63 9.31 1.12
N GLY A 453 18.92 8.92 0.05
CA GLY A 453 19.52 8.48 -1.21
C GLY A 453 20.34 9.55 -1.94
N THR A 454 20.19 10.82 -1.58
CA THR A 454 20.96 11.95 -2.11
C THR A 454 22.17 12.35 -1.24
N ARG A 455 22.32 11.78 -0.05
CA ARG A 455 23.44 12.11 0.84
C ARG A 455 24.70 11.36 0.40
N ALA A 456 25.77 12.10 0.15
CA ALA A 456 27.08 11.52 -0.17
C ALA A 456 27.64 10.72 1.03
N ALA A 457 28.47 9.70 0.75
CA ALA A 457 29.07 8.84 1.76
C ALA A 457 29.81 9.63 2.84
N SER A 458 30.43 10.76 2.49
CA SER A 458 31.08 11.69 3.42
C SER A 458 30.19 12.24 4.54
N GLN A 459 28.87 12.24 4.36
CA GLN A 459 27.93 12.78 5.33
C GLN A 459 27.49 11.76 6.39
N TRP A 460 27.75 10.46 6.14
CA TRP A 460 27.29 9.38 7.02
C TRP A 460 28.35 8.30 7.28
N MET A 461 29.53 8.39 6.66
CA MET A 461 30.65 7.51 6.96
C MET A 461 31.08 7.61 8.42
N THR A 462 31.64 6.54 8.94
CA THR A 462 32.29 6.47 10.24
C THR A 462 33.81 6.54 10.07
N PRO A 463 34.60 6.85 11.11
CA PRO A 463 36.05 6.72 11.05
C PRO A 463 36.45 5.30 10.62
N ALA A 464 37.43 5.19 9.75
CA ALA A 464 37.96 3.89 9.36
C ALA A 464 38.45 3.14 10.61
N PRO A 465 38.21 1.80 10.70
CA PRO A 465 38.71 1.02 11.82
C PRO A 465 40.25 1.08 11.87
N GLU A 466 40.94 0.04 11.72
CA GLU A 466 42.39 0.04 11.63
C GLU A 466 42.84 -0.02 10.17
N VAL A 467 43.73 0.85 9.75
CA VAL A 467 44.34 0.83 8.39
C VAL A 467 45.67 0.09 8.46
N LEU A 468 45.85 -0.87 7.60
CA LEU A 468 47.04 -1.73 7.57
C LEU A 468 47.99 -1.26 6.47
N VAL A 469 49.30 -1.28 6.73
CA VAL A 469 50.32 -1.00 5.72
C VAL A 469 50.68 -2.30 5.00
N SER A 470 50.79 -2.28 3.69
CA SER A 470 51.00 -3.45 2.83
C SER A 470 52.31 -4.23 3.12
N SER A 471 53.31 -3.56 3.68
CA SER A 471 54.58 -4.21 4.09
C SER A 471 54.46 -5.03 5.41
N ARG A 472 53.36 -4.91 6.17
CA ARG A 472 53.17 -5.71 7.37
C ARG A 472 52.79 -7.16 7.01
N SER A 473 53.09 -8.08 7.97
CA SER A 473 52.81 -9.51 7.78
C SER A 473 51.30 -9.85 7.86
N VAL A 474 50.94 -10.96 7.24
CA VAL A 474 49.60 -11.56 7.28
C VAL A 474 49.14 -11.82 8.74
N ALA A 475 50.08 -12.24 9.63
CA ALA A 475 49.81 -12.43 11.04
C ALA A 475 49.34 -11.14 11.73
N SER A 476 49.87 -9.98 11.31
CA SER A 476 49.45 -8.67 11.84
C SER A 476 48.00 -8.32 11.41
N ALA A 477 47.64 -8.67 10.17
CA ALA A 477 46.26 -8.46 9.69
C ALA A 477 45.24 -9.33 10.44
N LEU A 478 45.59 -10.60 10.71
CA LEU A 478 44.73 -11.51 11.48
C LEU A 478 44.51 -11.01 12.90
N SER A 479 45.57 -10.49 13.56
CA SER A 479 45.45 -9.90 14.90
C SER A 479 44.61 -8.61 14.91
N ALA A 480 44.72 -7.77 13.88
CA ALA A 480 43.93 -6.57 13.71
C ALA A 480 42.42 -6.88 13.49
N LEU A 481 42.11 -7.84 12.63
CA LEU A 481 40.72 -8.30 12.40
C LEU A 481 40.06 -8.86 13.70
N ARG A 482 40.82 -9.63 14.49
CA ARG A 482 40.34 -10.13 15.80
C ARG A 482 40.08 -9.01 16.79
N ARG A 483 40.92 -7.97 16.82
CA ARG A 483 40.81 -6.84 17.73
C ARG A 483 39.65 -5.93 17.36
N THR A 484 39.50 -5.60 16.08
CA THR A 484 38.47 -4.68 15.57
C THR A 484 37.10 -5.36 15.44
N LYS A 485 37.04 -6.70 15.40
CA LYS A 485 35.83 -7.50 15.12
C LYS A 485 35.23 -7.22 13.75
N GLU A 486 36.00 -6.66 12.83
CA GLU A 486 35.59 -6.41 11.44
C GLU A 486 35.79 -7.66 10.59
N THR A 487 35.02 -7.76 9.49
CA THR A 487 35.14 -8.85 8.53
C THR A 487 36.18 -8.57 7.46
N ALA A 488 36.58 -7.31 7.29
CA ALA A 488 37.64 -6.87 6.38
C ALA A 488 38.30 -5.58 6.91
N LEU A 489 39.56 -5.34 6.54
CA LEU A 489 40.30 -4.12 6.86
C LEU A 489 40.96 -3.53 5.62
N PRO A 490 41.08 -2.19 5.53
CA PRO A 490 41.75 -1.54 4.42
C PRO A 490 43.28 -1.66 4.54
N VAL A 491 43.93 -1.91 3.40
CA VAL A 491 45.37 -1.98 3.24
C VAL A 491 45.83 -0.80 2.38
N VAL A 492 46.90 -0.13 2.79
CA VAL A 492 47.50 1.02 2.12
C VAL A 492 48.97 0.76 1.81
N ASP A 493 49.50 1.47 0.84
CA ASP A 493 50.95 1.49 0.54
C ASP A 493 51.70 2.35 1.60
N GLU A 494 53.05 2.49 1.42
CA GLU A 494 53.94 3.30 2.27
C GLU A 494 53.57 4.80 2.19
N GLU A 495 52.95 5.26 1.10
CA GLU A 495 52.49 6.63 0.88
C GLU A 495 51.07 6.89 1.45
N GLY A 496 50.42 5.85 2.01
CA GLY A 496 49.08 5.92 2.61
C GLY A 496 47.93 5.84 1.62
N ARG A 497 48.19 5.36 0.37
CA ARG A 497 47.15 5.17 -0.66
C ARG A 497 46.55 3.76 -0.55
N PHE A 498 45.24 3.69 -0.71
CA PHE A 498 44.51 2.44 -0.68
C PHE A 498 44.95 1.48 -1.80
N THR A 499 45.38 0.31 -1.43
CA THR A 499 45.77 -0.78 -2.33
C THR A 499 44.76 -1.92 -2.42
N GLY A 500 43.90 -2.06 -1.40
CA GLY A 500 42.84 -3.05 -1.37
C GLY A 500 42.36 -3.41 0.02
N LEU A 501 41.48 -4.38 0.10
CA LEU A 501 40.93 -4.92 1.36
C LEU A 501 41.45 -6.31 1.62
N VAL A 502 41.82 -6.59 2.86
CA VAL A 502 42.06 -7.94 3.35
C VAL A 502 40.86 -8.43 4.12
N SER A 503 40.27 -9.58 3.76
CA SER A 503 39.11 -10.16 4.42
C SER A 503 39.44 -11.34 5.31
N SER A 504 38.66 -11.56 6.38
CA SER A 504 38.80 -12.70 7.29
C SER A 504 38.64 -14.05 6.56
N LEU A 505 37.76 -14.09 5.54
CA LEU A 505 37.55 -15.30 4.73
C LEU A 505 38.82 -15.66 3.94
N ARG A 506 39.45 -14.67 3.28
CA ARG A 506 40.66 -14.88 2.51
C ARG A 506 41.86 -15.31 3.37
N LEU A 507 41.97 -14.72 4.58
CA LEU A 507 43.00 -15.13 5.53
C LEU A 507 42.79 -16.55 6.07
N ALA A 508 41.53 -16.97 6.24
CA ALA A 508 41.20 -18.32 6.65
C ALA A 508 41.56 -19.36 5.56
N GLU A 509 41.35 -19.05 4.29
CA GLU A 509 41.77 -19.89 3.14
C GLU A 509 43.30 -20.07 3.13
N LEU A 510 44.05 -18.98 3.30
CA LEU A 510 45.52 -19.01 3.31
C LEU A 510 46.09 -19.82 4.49
N THR A 511 45.47 -19.79 5.65
CA THR A 511 45.89 -20.60 6.81
C THR A 511 45.63 -22.11 6.60
N GLN A 512 44.72 -22.49 5.71
CA GLN A 512 44.47 -23.89 5.34
C GLN A 512 45.42 -24.39 4.24
N GLU A 513 45.94 -23.50 3.42
CA GLU A 513 46.84 -23.83 2.27
C GLU A 513 48.35 -23.83 2.67
N ASP A 514 48.72 -23.91 3.96
CA ASP A 514 50.09 -23.80 4.47
C ASP A 514 50.84 -22.50 4.06
N GLY A 515 50.08 -21.43 3.80
CA GLY A 515 50.65 -20.12 3.48
C GLY A 515 51.42 -19.51 4.66
N SER A 516 52.57 -18.89 4.40
CA SER A 516 53.37 -18.26 5.41
C SER A 516 52.66 -17.05 6.02
N LEU A 517 52.39 -17.10 7.32
CA LEU A 517 51.82 -15.97 8.08
C LEU A 517 52.79 -14.77 8.21
N ASP A 518 54.07 -15.01 7.91
CA ASP A 518 55.12 -13.97 7.95
C ASP A 518 55.26 -13.20 6.63
N SER A 519 54.61 -13.67 5.53
CA SER A 519 54.61 -12.96 4.25
C SER A 519 53.97 -11.58 4.37
N PRO A 520 54.48 -10.59 3.59
CA PRO A 520 53.88 -9.26 3.56
C PRO A 520 52.53 -9.28 2.84
N MET A 521 51.59 -8.42 3.27
CA MET A 521 50.25 -8.33 2.68
C MET A 521 50.27 -7.90 1.21
N SER A 522 51.35 -7.25 0.73
CA SER A 522 51.52 -6.89 -0.67
C SER A 522 51.58 -8.08 -1.64
N GLU A 523 51.85 -9.30 -1.16
CA GLU A 523 51.86 -10.52 -1.95
C GLU A 523 50.47 -11.19 -2.03
N LEU A 524 49.48 -10.69 -1.26
CA LEU A 524 48.14 -11.24 -1.26
C LEU A 524 47.28 -10.64 -2.38
N PRO A 525 46.37 -11.43 -2.94
CA PRO A 525 45.31 -10.89 -3.80
C PRO A 525 44.29 -10.13 -2.95
N LEU A 526 44.48 -8.81 -2.84
CA LEU A 526 43.56 -7.90 -2.14
C LEU A 526 42.33 -7.60 -2.98
N ILE A 527 41.21 -7.30 -2.33
CA ILE A 527 39.96 -6.87 -3.01
C ILE A 527 40.08 -5.39 -3.30
N ASP A 528 40.28 -5.00 -4.56
CA ASP A 528 40.39 -3.60 -4.99
C ASP A 528 38.97 -3.02 -5.20
N GLU A 529 38.23 -2.81 -4.10
CA GLU A 529 36.93 -2.16 -4.13
C GLU A 529 36.87 -1.13 -3.00
N ALA A 530 36.57 0.11 -3.36
CA ALA A 530 36.36 1.24 -2.45
C ALA A 530 35.27 2.16 -3.01
N VAL A 531 34.66 2.96 -2.17
CA VAL A 531 33.68 3.97 -2.60
C VAL A 531 34.25 5.37 -2.41
N THR A 532 33.85 6.29 -3.27
CA THR A 532 34.29 7.71 -3.14
C THR A 532 33.51 8.43 -2.03
N ALA A 533 34.09 9.50 -1.51
CA ALA A 533 33.43 10.37 -0.52
C ALA A 533 32.11 10.98 -1.03
N SER A 534 31.94 11.09 -2.35
CA SER A 534 30.71 11.57 -3.01
C SER A 534 29.74 10.46 -3.38
N ALA A 535 30.08 9.18 -3.16
CA ALA A 535 29.22 8.05 -3.54
C ALA A 535 27.86 8.12 -2.86
N LEU A 536 26.82 7.81 -3.62
CA LEU A 536 25.45 7.72 -3.11
C LEU A 536 25.20 6.36 -2.42
N PRO A 537 24.21 6.25 -1.50
CA PRO A 537 23.88 5.02 -0.82
C PRO A 537 23.61 3.82 -1.75
N SER A 538 23.02 4.07 -2.93
CA SER A 538 22.79 3.04 -3.95
C SER A 538 24.10 2.50 -4.55
N GLU A 539 25.12 3.34 -4.73
CA GLU A 539 26.43 2.96 -5.21
C GLU A 539 27.19 2.15 -4.16
N VAL A 540 27.12 2.60 -2.88
CA VAL A 540 27.68 1.86 -1.74
C VAL A 540 27.05 0.48 -1.62
N LEU A 541 25.71 0.40 -1.66
CA LEU A 541 24.99 -0.88 -1.59
C LEU A 541 25.35 -1.80 -2.78
N GLY A 542 25.50 -1.22 -3.98
CA GLY A 542 25.96 -1.93 -5.16
C GLY A 542 27.35 -2.52 -4.99
N ALA A 543 28.29 -1.77 -4.43
CA ALA A 543 29.65 -2.20 -4.15
C ALA A 543 29.72 -3.30 -3.06
N LEU A 544 28.95 -3.15 -1.96
CA LEU A 544 28.82 -4.17 -0.91
C LEU A 544 28.29 -5.50 -1.47
N ARG A 545 27.29 -5.45 -2.36
CA ARG A 545 26.74 -6.65 -3.01
C ARG A 545 27.71 -7.33 -3.97
N ARG A 546 28.53 -6.56 -4.70
CA ARG A 546 29.55 -7.12 -5.61
C ARG A 546 30.63 -7.86 -4.86
N THR A 547 31.08 -7.31 -3.74
CA THR A 547 32.18 -7.88 -2.95
C THR A 547 31.72 -8.95 -1.96
N GLY A 548 30.44 -8.98 -1.59
CA GLY A 548 29.91 -9.81 -0.50
C GLY A 548 30.41 -9.38 0.90
N LEU A 549 31.03 -8.20 1.00
CA LEU A 549 31.52 -7.65 2.26
C LEU A 549 30.40 -6.86 2.98
N GLN A 550 30.50 -6.79 4.29
CA GLN A 550 29.56 -6.02 5.14
C GLN A 550 29.92 -4.54 5.25
N ALA A 551 31.15 -4.17 4.86
CA ALA A 551 31.63 -2.80 4.94
C ALA A 551 32.74 -2.53 3.91
N LEU A 552 32.89 -1.26 3.50
CA LEU A 552 33.86 -0.80 2.51
C LEU A 552 34.55 0.50 2.97
N PRO A 553 35.80 0.76 2.52
CA PRO A 553 36.49 2.01 2.76
C PRO A 553 35.93 3.11 1.85
N VAL A 554 35.88 4.31 2.42
CA VAL A 554 35.65 5.53 1.67
C VAL A 554 37.00 6.16 1.37
N VAL A 555 37.26 6.45 0.10
CA VAL A 555 38.52 7.05 -0.34
C VAL A 555 38.31 8.44 -0.94
N ASP A 556 39.32 9.28 -0.83
CA ASP A 556 39.39 10.58 -1.48
C ASP A 556 39.92 10.46 -2.94
N VAL A 557 40.12 11.61 -3.60
CA VAL A 557 40.61 11.69 -4.98
C VAL A 557 42.05 11.16 -5.13
N ASP A 558 42.84 11.17 -4.05
CA ASP A 558 44.20 10.64 -3.99
C ASP A 558 44.27 9.18 -3.56
N ARG A 559 43.11 8.49 -3.51
CA ARG A 559 42.93 7.12 -3.00
C ARG A 559 43.34 6.94 -1.54
N ARG A 560 43.31 7.98 -0.70
CA ARG A 560 43.53 7.85 0.74
C ARG A 560 42.24 7.47 1.44
N VAL A 561 42.33 6.58 2.43
CA VAL A 561 41.17 6.14 3.22
C VAL A 561 40.76 7.28 4.16
N VAL A 562 39.58 7.85 3.93
CA VAL A 562 39.01 8.97 4.71
C VAL A 562 37.85 8.54 5.60
N GLY A 563 37.32 7.36 5.43
CA GLY A 563 36.20 6.86 6.25
C GLY A 563 35.88 5.39 5.96
N TRP A 564 34.79 4.94 6.61
CA TRP A 564 34.29 3.58 6.55
C TRP A 564 32.77 3.59 6.43
N VAL A 565 32.22 2.75 5.60
CA VAL A 565 30.77 2.63 5.42
C VAL A 565 30.39 1.16 5.50
N SER A 566 29.42 0.85 6.35
CA SER A 566 28.91 -0.51 6.52
C SER A 566 27.43 -0.60 6.13
N GLU A 567 26.96 -1.84 5.85
CA GLU A 567 25.53 -2.11 5.66
C GLU A 567 24.73 -1.71 6.91
N ARG A 568 25.31 -1.85 8.09
CA ARG A 568 24.71 -1.43 9.36
C ARG A 568 24.58 0.09 9.47
N ASP A 569 25.61 0.87 9.07
CA ASP A 569 25.55 2.34 9.07
C ASP A 569 24.50 2.85 8.10
N LEU A 570 24.34 2.18 6.94
CA LEU A 570 23.25 2.44 6.00
C LEU A 570 21.89 2.24 6.67
N VAL A 571 21.71 1.13 7.39
CA VAL A 571 20.47 0.81 8.09
C VAL A 571 20.24 1.75 9.28
N ASP A 572 21.22 1.91 10.18
CA ASP A 572 21.09 2.69 11.43
C ASP A 572 20.88 4.20 11.17
N ARG A 573 21.29 4.71 10.01
CA ARG A 573 21.12 6.13 9.62
C ARG A 573 20.01 6.37 8.59
N MET A 574 19.45 5.31 8.04
CA MET A 574 18.18 5.34 7.30
C MET A 574 16.97 5.28 8.23
N TYR A 575 17.18 5.00 9.49
CA TYR A 575 16.19 5.03 10.57
C TYR A 575 16.54 6.12 11.62
#